data_09e4b668734dc214fc4d18fd46739b56
#
_entry.id   09e4b668734dc214fc4d18fd46739b56
#
_cell.length_a   1.000
_cell.length_b   1.000
_cell.length_c   1.000
_cell.angle_alpha   90.00
_cell.angle_beta   90.00
_cell.angle_gamma   90.00
#
_symmetry.space_group_name_H-M   'P 1'
#
loop_
_entity.id
_entity.type
_entity.pdbx_description
1 polymer ?
#
loop_
_entity_poly.entity_id
_entity_poly.type
_entity_poly.pdbx_seq_one_letter_code
_entity_poly.pdbx_strand_id
1 'polypeptide(L)'
;MGWIGCTLWTCFAGAAIAAAQARSTIPLAWPESGALYRVEFVDSIRSPEDAGLKRSFWARFGNVLTGESEKPRRLVRPFAVAGATLDRLLITDPGAGDVRLLDRPNKKYASLEGPSRQRLRSPVGAGVDSAGNLYVADSELGKIFVFRKNGHFSHFLGDAKGEGLYKRPTGLAIDRASGEIYLTETLRHKVLVLDRQGGVIREWGRRGEGPGEFNFPVAVAIHAERVFVLDAMNLRVQVFTRQGRFIRAFGKLANEPGGFFRPKGLAYDARAGLLFVVDAMFEVVQAFTPEGKLAFAFGTPGAAPGQFRLPSGVLALDDGLLLVADPYNGRVQVFRILPSHAMGGNE
;
A
#
# COMPACT_ATOMS: atom_id res chain seq x y z
N MET A 1 41.14 -42.07 -64.62
CA MET A 1 39.75 -42.43 -64.92
C MET A 1 39.01 -42.47 -63.57
N GLY A 2 38.20 -41.66 -63.16
CA GLY A 2 37.33 -40.67 -63.75
C GLY A 2 36.18 -40.52 -62.80
N TRP A 3 35.66 -39.38 -62.80
CA TRP A 3 34.32 -38.95 -62.33
C TRP A 3 34.18 -38.38 -60.93
N ILE A 4 34.08 -37.08 -61.02
CA ILE A 4 33.64 -36.09 -60.04
C ILE A 4 32.12 -36.24 -59.88
N GLY A 5 31.68 -36.43 -58.62
CA GLY A 5 30.25 -36.37 -58.27
C GLY A 5 30.01 -35.13 -57.40
N CYS A 6 29.49 -34.09 -58.03
CA CYS A 6 29.06 -32.83 -57.35
C CYS A 6 27.65 -33.06 -56.80
N THR A 7 27.49 -33.14 -55.47
CA THR A 7 26.17 -33.14 -54.81
C THR A 7 25.87 -31.75 -54.29
N LEU A 8 24.87 -31.13 -54.90
CA LEU A 8 24.24 -29.90 -54.45
C LEU A 8 23.61 -30.07 -53.07
N TRP A 9 24.09 -29.29 -52.13
CA TRP A 9 23.41 -29.07 -50.86
C TRP A 9 22.38 -27.95 -51.05
N THR A 10 21.12 -28.34 -51.11
CA THR A 10 19.99 -27.40 -51.03
C THR A 10 19.86 -26.91 -49.60
N CYS A 11 20.14 -25.63 -49.41
CA CYS A 11 19.80 -24.92 -48.18
C CYS A 11 18.28 -24.80 -48.02
N PHE A 12 17.70 -25.59 -47.17
CA PHE A 12 16.37 -25.30 -46.65
C PHE A 12 16.49 -24.22 -45.57
N ALA A 13 16.20 -22.99 -45.96
CA ALA A 13 15.94 -21.91 -45.02
C ALA A 13 14.60 -22.19 -44.34
N GLY A 14 14.68 -22.80 -43.16
CA GLY A 14 13.54 -22.93 -42.27
C GLY A 14 13.14 -21.55 -41.77
N ALA A 15 12.10 -20.98 -42.31
CA ALA A 15 11.42 -19.83 -41.78
C ALA A 15 10.86 -20.22 -40.41
N ALA A 16 11.55 -19.81 -39.34
CA ALA A 16 11.00 -19.87 -38.00
C ALA A 16 9.80 -18.90 -37.93
N ILE A 17 8.61 -19.46 -38.06
CA ILE A 17 7.38 -18.75 -37.74
C ILE A 17 7.40 -18.48 -36.23
N ALA A 18 7.84 -17.28 -35.86
CA ALA A 18 7.62 -16.77 -34.54
C ALA A 18 6.11 -16.55 -34.34
N ALA A 19 5.44 -17.56 -33.80
CA ALA A 19 4.09 -17.41 -33.30
C ALA A 19 4.14 -16.39 -32.18
N ALA A 20 3.89 -15.12 -32.49
CA ALA A 20 3.54 -14.12 -31.55
C ALA A 20 2.23 -14.60 -30.86
N GLN A 21 2.36 -15.24 -29.72
CA GLN A 21 1.21 -15.48 -28.87
C GLN A 21 0.60 -14.10 -28.55
N ALA A 22 -0.49 -13.79 -29.21
CA ALA A 22 -1.38 -12.70 -28.83
C ALA A 22 -1.78 -12.97 -27.38
N ARG A 23 -1.17 -12.25 -26.45
CA ARG A 23 -1.61 -12.25 -25.05
C ARG A 23 -3.06 -11.79 -25.10
N SER A 24 -3.95 -12.64 -24.60
CA SER A 24 -5.34 -12.30 -24.38
C SER A 24 -5.41 -10.90 -23.78
N THR A 25 -6.04 -9.98 -24.49
CA THR A 25 -6.20 -8.58 -24.07
C THR A 25 -7.33 -8.40 -23.06
N ILE A 26 -7.90 -9.51 -22.55
CA ILE A 26 -8.94 -9.44 -21.51
C ILE A 26 -8.24 -9.08 -20.19
N PRO A 27 -8.55 -7.92 -19.59
CA PRO A 27 -7.98 -7.53 -18.31
C PRO A 27 -8.30 -8.57 -17.24
N LEU A 28 -7.30 -8.92 -16.44
CA LEU A 28 -7.51 -9.78 -15.28
C LEU A 28 -8.37 -9.03 -14.25
N ALA A 29 -9.59 -9.47 -14.03
CA ALA A 29 -10.60 -8.73 -13.29
C ALA A 29 -11.43 -9.62 -12.36
N TRP A 30 -11.94 -9.03 -11.27
CA TRP A 30 -12.75 -9.70 -10.25
C TRP A 30 -13.95 -8.83 -9.85
N PRO A 31 -15.11 -9.44 -9.54
CA PRO A 31 -15.49 -10.80 -9.92
C PRO A 31 -15.62 -10.92 -11.44
N GLU A 32 -15.66 -12.13 -11.95
CA GLU A 32 -15.68 -12.41 -13.41
C GLU A 32 -16.94 -11.88 -14.10
N SER A 33 -18.09 -11.85 -13.42
CA SER A 33 -19.35 -11.31 -13.96
C SER A 33 -20.38 -10.97 -12.84
N GLY A 34 -21.35 -10.11 -13.16
CA GLY A 34 -22.59 -9.95 -12.38
C GLY A 34 -22.54 -9.12 -11.09
N ALA A 35 -21.43 -8.49 -10.76
CA ALA A 35 -21.32 -7.67 -9.56
C ALA A 35 -21.47 -6.17 -9.85
N LEU A 36 -21.89 -5.39 -8.83
CA LEU A 36 -22.01 -3.94 -8.89
C LEU A 36 -20.66 -3.21 -9.06
N TYR A 37 -19.55 -3.91 -8.81
CA TYR A 37 -18.18 -3.40 -8.90
C TYR A 37 -17.30 -4.44 -9.56
N ARG A 38 -16.30 -3.96 -10.29
CA ARG A 38 -15.25 -4.77 -10.89
C ARG A 38 -13.89 -4.19 -10.50
N VAL A 39 -12.95 -5.06 -10.16
CA VAL A 39 -11.56 -4.69 -9.90
C VAL A 39 -10.70 -5.28 -10.99
N GLU A 40 -9.92 -4.47 -11.66
CA GLU A 40 -9.00 -4.89 -12.73
C GLU A 40 -7.55 -4.72 -12.28
N PHE A 41 -6.71 -5.72 -12.55
CA PHE A 41 -5.27 -5.58 -12.39
C PHE A 41 -4.72 -4.64 -13.46
N VAL A 42 -3.93 -3.65 -13.02
CA VAL A 42 -3.31 -2.65 -13.91
C VAL A 42 -1.82 -2.89 -14.05
N ASP A 43 -1.10 -2.97 -12.91
CA ASP A 43 0.36 -3.00 -12.92
C ASP A 43 0.91 -3.50 -11.57
N SER A 44 2.24 -3.69 -11.51
CA SER A 44 2.93 -3.92 -10.24
C SER A 44 4.27 -3.20 -10.18
N ILE A 45 4.54 -2.57 -9.05
CA ILE A 45 5.77 -1.81 -8.78
C ILE A 45 6.66 -2.66 -7.87
N ARG A 46 7.81 -3.11 -8.37
CA ARG A 46 8.86 -3.82 -7.63
C ARG A 46 10.12 -2.99 -7.51
N SER A 47 10.33 -2.11 -8.48
CA SER A 47 11.53 -1.32 -8.66
C SER A 47 11.19 0.02 -9.31
N PRO A 48 12.10 1.00 -9.30
CA PRO A 48 11.89 2.25 -10.02
C PRO A 48 11.72 2.06 -11.54
N GLU A 49 12.29 1.03 -12.11
CA GLU A 49 12.18 0.70 -13.53
C GLU A 49 10.72 0.36 -13.90
N ASP A 50 10.00 -0.39 -13.05
CA ASP A 50 8.57 -0.68 -13.23
C ASP A 50 7.73 0.60 -13.18
N ALA A 51 8.18 1.57 -12.40
CA ALA A 51 7.56 2.89 -12.33
C ALA A 51 7.97 3.84 -13.47
N GLY A 52 8.67 3.35 -14.52
CA GLY A 52 9.12 4.14 -15.66
C GLY A 52 10.36 4.99 -15.40
N LEU A 53 11.00 4.85 -14.24
CA LEU A 53 12.21 5.60 -13.89
C LEU A 53 13.47 4.84 -14.32
N LYS A 54 13.83 4.98 -15.60
CA LYS A 54 15.03 4.35 -16.16
C LYS A 54 16.31 4.96 -15.57
N ARG A 55 17.29 4.12 -15.30
CA ARG A 55 18.61 4.54 -14.81
C ARG A 55 19.38 5.25 -15.93
N SER A 56 19.96 6.43 -15.64
CA SER A 56 20.89 7.06 -16.57
C SER A 56 22.14 6.17 -16.76
N PHE A 57 22.61 6.07 -17.99
CA PHE A 57 23.83 5.32 -18.33
C PHE A 57 25.04 5.76 -17.49
N TRP A 58 25.20 7.07 -17.26
CA TRP A 58 26.29 7.65 -16.48
C TRP A 58 26.24 7.32 -14.97
N ALA A 59 25.05 7.11 -14.41
CA ALA A 59 24.92 6.67 -13.01
C ALA A 59 25.38 5.22 -12.80
N ARG A 60 25.43 4.40 -13.85
CA ARG A 60 26.01 3.05 -13.81
C ARG A 60 27.53 3.06 -13.72
N PHE A 61 28.18 4.01 -14.38
CA PHE A 61 29.66 4.15 -14.37
C PHE A 61 30.18 4.74 -13.06
N GLY A 62 29.45 5.71 -12.45
CA GLY A 62 29.91 6.38 -11.23
C GLY A 62 30.12 5.44 -10.05
N ASN A 63 29.20 4.46 -9.87
CA ASN A 63 29.23 3.54 -8.73
C ASN A 63 30.30 2.45 -8.83
N VAL A 64 30.73 2.10 -10.04
CA VAL A 64 31.88 1.17 -10.25
C VAL A 64 33.16 1.79 -9.75
N LEU A 65 33.28 3.11 -9.82
CA LEU A 65 34.48 3.85 -9.41
C LEU A 65 34.54 4.16 -7.90
N THR A 66 33.40 4.26 -7.22
CA THR A 66 33.33 4.64 -5.79
C THR A 66 33.30 3.47 -4.84
N GLY A 67 33.06 2.24 -5.31
CA GLY A 67 32.99 1.04 -4.47
C GLY A 67 31.83 1.04 -3.45
N GLU A 68 30.91 2.00 -3.55
CA GLU A 68 29.73 2.06 -2.67
C GLU A 68 28.75 0.94 -3.02
N SER A 69 28.47 0.07 -2.06
CA SER A 69 27.40 -0.93 -2.21
C SER A 69 26.05 -0.22 -2.26
N GLU A 70 25.44 -0.16 -3.45
CA GLU A 70 24.10 0.41 -3.59
C GLU A 70 23.09 -0.39 -2.74
N LYS A 71 22.29 0.36 -1.97
CA LYS A 71 21.09 -0.23 -1.36
C LYS A 71 20.21 -0.85 -2.46
N PRO A 72 19.60 -2.03 -2.23
CA PRO A 72 18.73 -2.65 -3.21
C PRO A 72 17.69 -1.64 -3.71
N ARG A 73 17.62 -1.42 -5.01
CA ARG A 73 16.61 -0.52 -5.59
C ARG A 73 15.23 -1.18 -5.64
N ARG A 74 15.17 -2.50 -5.53
CA ARG A 74 13.93 -3.27 -5.45
C ARG A 74 13.33 -3.19 -4.05
N LEU A 75 12.02 -3.26 -4.00
CA LEU A 75 11.28 -3.46 -2.77
C LEU A 75 11.60 -4.85 -2.22
N VAL A 76 11.81 -4.94 -0.90
CA VAL A 76 12.13 -6.20 -0.20
C VAL A 76 10.88 -6.77 0.47
N ARG A 77 10.25 -5.98 1.34
CA ARG A 77 8.99 -6.31 2.02
C ARG A 77 8.18 -5.03 2.21
N PRO A 78 7.62 -4.46 1.15
CA PRO A 78 6.80 -3.24 1.27
C PRO A 78 5.62 -3.51 2.19
N PHE A 79 5.33 -2.56 3.09
CA PHE A 79 4.31 -2.76 4.11
C PHE A 79 3.14 -1.78 3.98
N ALA A 80 3.39 -0.49 3.92
CA ALA A 80 2.37 0.54 3.72
C ALA A 80 2.69 1.40 2.49
N VAL A 81 1.64 1.92 1.88
CA VAL A 81 1.71 2.83 0.75
C VAL A 81 0.88 4.06 1.07
N ALA A 82 1.40 5.25 0.80
CA ALA A 82 0.68 6.51 0.87
C ALA A 82 0.98 7.38 -0.34
N GLY A 83 0.04 8.22 -0.72
CA GLY A 83 0.17 9.11 -1.87
C GLY A 83 -1.13 9.80 -2.19
N ALA A 84 -1.05 10.79 -3.08
CA ALA A 84 -2.23 11.45 -3.65
C ALA A 84 -2.51 10.95 -5.07
N THR A 85 -1.48 10.51 -5.76
CA THR A 85 -1.53 10.01 -7.14
C THR A 85 -0.56 8.85 -7.30
N LEU A 86 -0.74 8.05 -8.34
CA LEU A 86 0.18 6.97 -8.71
C LEU A 86 1.58 7.48 -9.07
N ASP A 87 1.68 8.74 -9.49
CA ASP A 87 2.94 9.36 -9.89
C ASP A 87 3.84 9.73 -8.70
N ARG A 88 3.24 9.80 -7.50
CA ARG A 88 3.96 10.16 -6.30
C ARG A 88 3.53 9.33 -5.11
N LEU A 89 4.37 8.36 -4.76
CA LEU A 89 4.10 7.38 -3.71
C LEU A 89 5.21 7.38 -2.66
N LEU A 90 4.79 7.22 -1.42
CA LEU A 90 5.61 6.88 -0.28
C LEU A 90 5.36 5.41 0.05
N ILE A 91 6.41 4.58 0.02
CA ILE A 91 6.31 3.15 0.28
C ILE A 91 7.21 2.81 1.44
N THR A 92 6.66 2.32 2.53
CA THR A 92 7.46 1.81 3.64
C THR A 92 7.93 0.39 3.34
N ASP A 93 9.19 0.10 3.62
CA ASP A 93 9.81 -1.20 3.38
C ASP A 93 10.61 -1.64 4.62
N PRO A 94 9.94 -2.08 5.68
CA PRO A 94 10.60 -2.53 6.92
C PRO A 94 11.54 -3.72 6.68
N GLY A 95 11.33 -4.52 5.62
CA GLY A 95 12.26 -5.58 5.25
C GLY A 95 13.62 -5.06 4.77
N ALA A 96 13.65 -3.86 4.21
CA ALA A 96 14.89 -3.16 3.85
C ALA A 96 15.36 -2.18 4.94
N GLY A 97 14.59 -1.98 6.01
CA GLY A 97 14.80 -0.91 6.99
C GLY A 97 14.74 0.47 6.32
N ASP A 98 13.82 0.66 5.38
CA ASP A 98 13.83 1.80 4.49
C ASP A 98 12.41 2.32 4.19
N VAL A 99 12.36 3.53 3.63
CA VAL A 99 11.17 4.15 3.08
C VAL A 99 11.51 4.74 1.72
N ARG A 100 10.73 4.39 0.73
CA ARG A 100 10.94 4.80 -0.67
C ARG A 100 10.00 5.93 -1.06
N LEU A 101 10.56 7.01 -1.57
CA LEU A 101 9.83 8.04 -2.28
C LEU A 101 9.95 7.80 -3.78
N LEU A 102 8.83 7.46 -4.41
CA LEU A 102 8.66 7.45 -5.86
C LEU A 102 8.06 8.80 -6.28
N ASP A 103 8.72 9.52 -7.17
CA ASP A 103 8.28 10.82 -7.68
C ASP A 103 8.56 10.86 -9.20
N ARG A 104 7.58 10.40 -10.00
CA ARG A 104 7.71 10.29 -11.46
C ARG A 104 7.93 11.63 -12.14
N PRO A 105 7.16 12.72 -11.82
CA PRO A 105 7.34 14.02 -12.41
C PRO A 105 8.77 14.54 -12.27
N ASN A 106 9.41 14.32 -11.11
CA ASN A 106 10.76 14.74 -10.84
C ASN A 106 11.82 13.66 -11.18
N LYS A 107 11.42 12.54 -11.81
CA LYS A 107 12.28 11.40 -12.14
C LYS A 107 13.10 10.90 -10.95
N LYS A 108 12.50 10.93 -9.76
CA LYS A 108 13.18 10.62 -8.49
C LYS A 108 12.67 9.30 -7.91
N TYR A 109 13.62 8.46 -7.50
CA TYR A 109 13.38 7.33 -6.61
C TYR A 109 14.45 7.37 -5.52
N ALA A 110 14.04 7.62 -4.29
CA ALA A 110 14.96 7.89 -3.18
C ALA A 110 14.59 7.13 -1.92
N SER A 111 15.59 6.69 -1.18
CA SER A 111 15.46 6.32 0.22
C SER A 111 15.32 7.57 1.07
N LEU A 112 14.42 7.56 2.04
CA LEU A 112 14.29 8.63 3.03
C LEU A 112 15.15 8.29 4.25
N GLU A 113 15.95 9.23 4.69
CA GLU A 113 16.83 9.07 5.84
C GLU A 113 16.48 10.10 6.91
N GLY A 114 16.51 9.67 8.16
CA GLY A 114 16.32 10.53 9.34
C GLY A 114 17.55 11.46 9.56
N PRO A 115 17.54 12.25 10.65
CA PRO A 115 18.63 13.16 10.99
C PRO A 115 19.91 12.36 11.22
N SER A 116 21.07 12.96 10.87
CA SER A 116 22.38 12.31 11.01
C SER A 116 22.44 10.89 10.40
N ARG A 117 21.71 10.69 9.29
CA ARG A 117 21.55 9.38 8.63
C ARG A 117 20.94 8.29 9.54
N GLN A 118 20.13 8.67 10.52
CA GLN A 118 19.43 7.73 11.36
C GLN A 118 18.56 6.82 10.48
N ARG A 119 18.81 5.52 10.58
CA ARG A 119 18.00 4.52 9.87
C ARG A 119 16.67 4.31 10.58
N LEU A 120 15.61 4.19 9.78
CA LEU A 120 14.34 3.67 10.26
C LEU A 120 14.51 2.18 10.60
N ARG A 121 13.84 1.72 11.65
CA ARG A 121 13.93 0.33 12.10
C ARG A 121 12.72 -0.49 11.68
N SER A 122 11.53 0.04 11.93
CA SER A 122 10.26 -0.62 11.61
C SER A 122 9.25 0.41 11.09
N PRO A 123 9.48 0.99 9.89
CA PRO A 123 8.55 1.92 9.27
C PRO A 123 7.31 1.15 8.76
N VAL A 124 6.18 1.30 9.43
CA VAL A 124 4.95 0.55 9.13
C VAL A 124 3.74 1.42 8.82
N GLY A 125 3.76 2.70 9.20
CA GLY A 125 2.71 3.67 8.86
C GLY A 125 3.22 4.71 7.88
N ALA A 126 2.38 5.13 6.94
CA ALA A 126 2.68 6.15 5.96
C ALA A 126 1.50 7.10 5.75
N GLY A 127 1.77 8.37 5.55
CA GLY A 127 0.77 9.39 5.23
C GLY A 127 1.36 10.54 4.43
N VAL A 128 0.50 11.27 3.71
CA VAL A 128 0.88 12.45 2.94
C VAL A 128 -0.15 13.55 3.18
N ASP A 129 0.29 14.72 3.63
CA ASP A 129 -0.59 15.87 3.84
C ASP A 129 -0.91 16.63 2.54
N SER A 130 -1.76 17.66 2.64
CA SER A 130 -2.16 18.49 1.50
C SER A 130 -1.01 19.34 0.92
N ALA A 131 0.04 19.62 1.72
CA ALA A 131 1.23 20.33 1.27
C ALA A 131 2.25 19.39 0.61
N GLY A 132 2.00 18.06 0.67
CA GLY A 132 2.87 17.02 0.15
C GLY A 132 3.99 16.61 1.10
N ASN A 133 3.94 17.00 2.38
CA ASN A 133 4.86 16.48 3.38
C ASN A 133 4.55 15.01 3.66
N LEU A 134 5.60 14.26 3.97
CA LEU A 134 5.56 12.81 4.10
C LEU A 134 5.71 12.45 5.58
N TYR A 135 4.83 11.58 6.07
CA TYR A 135 4.80 11.13 7.46
C TYR A 135 5.05 9.64 7.51
N VAL A 136 5.96 9.21 8.36
CA VAL A 136 6.33 7.80 8.53
C VAL A 136 6.31 7.45 10.01
N ALA A 137 5.43 6.52 10.37
CA ALA A 137 5.40 5.95 11.72
C ALA A 137 6.38 4.77 11.80
N ASP A 138 7.38 4.90 12.66
CA ASP A 138 8.32 3.83 12.99
C ASP A 138 7.92 3.20 14.32
N SER A 139 7.41 1.98 14.24
CA SER A 139 6.80 1.29 15.38
C SER A 139 7.82 0.79 16.41
N GLU A 140 9.07 0.61 16.02
CA GLU A 140 10.15 0.18 16.93
C GLU A 140 10.78 1.39 17.64
N LEU A 141 10.99 2.47 16.90
CA LEU A 141 11.55 3.71 17.48
C LEU A 141 10.51 4.52 18.27
N GLY A 142 9.22 4.22 18.14
CA GLY A 142 8.15 4.98 18.78
C GLY A 142 8.07 6.42 18.29
N LYS A 143 8.34 6.66 17.02
CA LYS A 143 8.46 8.00 16.41
C LYS A 143 7.63 8.13 15.15
N ILE A 144 7.22 9.35 14.85
CA ILE A 144 6.70 9.71 13.54
C ILE A 144 7.69 10.69 12.91
N PHE A 145 8.34 10.24 11.83
CA PHE A 145 9.25 11.05 11.03
C PHE A 145 8.44 11.91 10.06
N VAL A 146 8.73 13.19 10.01
CA VAL A 146 8.16 14.11 9.03
C VAL A 146 9.24 14.53 8.04
N PHE A 147 8.97 14.34 6.76
CA PHE A 147 9.83 14.77 5.67
C PHE A 147 9.10 15.81 4.82
N ARG A 148 9.82 16.79 4.32
CA ARG A 148 9.29 17.73 3.34
C ARG A 148 8.95 16.99 2.04
N LYS A 149 8.13 17.60 1.19
CA LYS A 149 7.78 17.02 -0.12
C LYS A 149 8.97 16.60 -0.98
N ASN A 150 10.14 17.23 -0.83
CA ASN A 150 11.35 16.85 -1.54
C ASN A 150 12.10 15.64 -0.95
N GLY A 151 11.59 15.07 0.16
CA GLY A 151 12.15 13.91 0.84
C GLY A 151 13.21 14.23 1.89
N HIS A 152 13.53 15.51 2.15
CA HIS A 152 14.45 15.87 3.24
C HIS A 152 13.75 15.80 4.58
N PHE A 153 14.43 15.22 5.57
CA PHE A 153 13.93 15.17 6.94
C PHE A 153 13.65 16.59 7.47
N SER A 154 12.54 16.73 8.17
CA SER A 154 12.12 18.00 8.77
C SER A 154 12.22 17.96 10.29
N HIS A 155 11.44 17.07 10.91
CA HIS A 155 11.35 16.93 12.37
C HIS A 155 10.69 15.61 12.76
N PHE A 156 10.67 15.30 14.04
CA PHE A 156 9.80 14.28 14.63
C PHE A 156 8.49 14.92 15.09
N LEU A 157 7.37 14.34 14.72
CA LEU A 157 6.06 14.88 15.04
C LEU A 157 5.79 14.81 16.55
N GLY A 158 5.56 15.96 17.17
CA GLY A 158 5.28 16.08 18.60
C GLY A 158 6.44 15.72 19.53
N ASP A 159 7.59 15.37 19.01
CA ASP A 159 8.74 14.88 19.78
C ASP A 159 9.99 15.72 19.46
N ALA A 160 10.05 16.92 19.99
CA ALA A 160 11.14 17.87 19.73
C ALA A 160 12.52 17.32 20.12
N LYS A 161 12.60 16.44 21.12
CA LYS A 161 13.85 15.83 21.58
C LYS A 161 14.20 14.56 20.83
N GLY A 162 13.25 13.95 20.12
CA GLY A 162 13.46 12.70 19.40
C GLY A 162 13.67 11.49 20.31
N GLU A 163 13.04 11.49 21.48
CA GLU A 163 13.18 10.42 22.49
C GLU A 163 12.27 9.21 22.23
N GLY A 164 11.24 9.38 21.39
CA GLY A 164 10.22 8.37 21.13
C GLY A 164 8.99 8.55 22.02
N LEU A 165 8.02 9.30 21.53
CA LEU A 165 6.80 9.67 22.26
C LEU A 165 5.78 8.53 22.32
N TYR A 166 5.76 7.69 21.31
CA TYR A 166 4.77 6.64 21.13
C TYR A 166 5.34 5.27 21.54
N LYS A 167 4.47 4.33 22.00
CA LYS A 167 4.93 2.97 22.30
C LYS A 167 5.04 2.12 21.05
N ARG A 168 4.00 2.16 20.18
CA ARG A 168 3.97 1.42 18.92
C ARG A 168 3.02 2.08 17.94
N PRO A 169 3.40 3.19 17.33
CA PRO A 169 2.60 3.84 16.31
C PRO A 169 2.57 2.95 15.05
N THR A 170 1.38 2.71 14.48
CA THR A 170 1.22 1.84 13.30
C THR A 170 0.42 2.50 12.20
N GLY A 171 -0.91 2.42 12.23
CA GLY A 171 -1.76 3.01 11.21
C GLY A 171 -1.77 4.54 11.32
N LEU A 172 -1.65 5.20 10.18
CA LEU A 172 -1.62 6.65 10.09
C LEU A 172 -2.50 7.11 8.93
N ALA A 173 -3.46 8.00 9.22
CA ALA A 173 -4.28 8.67 8.22
C ALA A 173 -4.27 10.17 8.47
N ILE A 174 -4.20 10.96 7.41
CA ILE A 174 -4.17 12.43 7.48
C ILE A 174 -5.40 12.97 6.80
N ASP A 175 -6.19 13.74 7.53
CA ASP A 175 -7.25 14.53 6.94
C ASP A 175 -6.65 15.73 6.19
N ARG A 176 -6.73 15.68 4.87
CA ARG A 176 -6.15 16.72 4.02
C ARG A 176 -6.83 18.07 4.17
N ALA A 177 -8.09 18.11 4.58
CA ALA A 177 -8.85 19.35 4.77
C ALA A 177 -8.48 20.04 6.07
N SER A 178 -8.56 19.33 7.21
CA SER A 178 -8.25 19.90 8.53
C SER A 178 -6.76 19.86 8.87
N GLY A 179 -6.03 18.88 8.35
CA GLY A 179 -4.67 18.57 8.72
C GLY A 179 -4.55 17.73 10.00
N GLU A 180 -5.67 17.25 10.54
CA GLU A 180 -5.67 16.32 11.66
C GLU A 180 -5.04 14.98 11.27
N ILE A 181 -4.25 14.42 12.16
CA ILE A 181 -3.53 13.16 11.98
C ILE A 181 -4.10 12.12 12.93
N TYR A 182 -4.69 11.09 12.36
CA TYR A 182 -5.23 9.95 13.09
C TYR A 182 -4.19 8.86 13.15
N LEU A 183 -3.86 8.41 14.36
CA LEU A 183 -2.81 7.44 14.64
C LEU A 183 -3.36 6.28 15.48
N THR A 184 -3.15 5.03 15.04
CA THR A 184 -3.34 3.89 15.93
C THR A 184 -2.09 3.67 16.79
N GLU A 185 -2.26 3.79 18.10
CA GLU A 185 -1.24 3.49 19.11
C GLU A 185 -1.47 2.07 19.61
N THR A 186 -0.91 1.11 18.90
CA THR A 186 -1.25 -0.31 19.00
C THR A 186 -1.06 -0.87 20.41
N LEU A 187 0.07 -0.61 21.06
CA LEU A 187 0.35 -1.14 22.41
C LEU A 187 -0.37 -0.39 23.55
N ARG A 188 -0.89 0.80 23.26
CA ARG A 188 -1.77 1.51 24.20
C ARG A 188 -3.25 1.21 23.96
N HIS A 189 -3.58 0.45 22.91
CA HIS A 189 -4.96 0.11 22.54
C HIS A 189 -5.82 1.36 22.32
N LYS A 190 -5.26 2.38 21.65
CA LYS A 190 -5.90 3.69 21.45
C LYS A 190 -5.81 4.18 20.02
N VAL A 191 -6.69 5.09 19.70
CA VAL A 191 -6.55 6.01 18.56
C VAL A 191 -6.23 7.38 19.14
N LEU A 192 -5.19 8.01 18.61
CA LEU A 192 -4.82 9.40 18.90
C LEU A 192 -5.17 10.26 17.70
N VAL A 193 -5.71 11.44 17.93
CA VAL A 193 -5.85 12.48 16.92
C VAL A 193 -4.91 13.63 17.29
N LEU A 194 -4.00 13.92 16.37
CA LEU A 194 -2.96 14.91 16.57
C LEU A 194 -3.23 16.13 15.68
N ASP A 195 -2.82 17.29 16.14
CA ASP A 195 -2.70 18.47 15.30
C ASP A 195 -1.46 18.37 14.37
N ARG A 196 -1.25 19.38 13.53
CA ARG A 196 -0.09 19.43 12.60
C ARG A 196 1.26 19.52 13.31
N GLN A 197 1.29 19.94 14.57
CA GLN A 197 2.48 20.05 15.41
C GLN A 197 2.73 18.77 16.21
N GLY A 198 1.76 17.83 16.22
CA GLY A 198 1.83 16.57 16.95
C GLY A 198 1.25 16.65 18.37
N GLY A 199 0.59 17.75 18.73
CA GLY A 199 -0.18 17.84 19.95
C GLY A 199 -1.40 16.92 19.89
N VAL A 200 -1.64 16.15 20.97
CA VAL A 200 -2.83 15.29 21.07
C VAL A 200 -4.05 16.16 21.35
N ILE A 201 -4.96 16.25 20.39
CA ILE A 201 -6.21 17.03 20.53
C ILE A 201 -7.40 16.15 20.94
N ARG A 202 -7.36 14.85 20.64
CA ARG A 202 -8.34 13.85 21.06
C ARG A 202 -7.70 12.47 21.15
N GLU A 203 -8.23 11.63 22.05
CA GLU A 203 -7.89 10.21 22.08
C GLU A 203 -9.09 9.39 22.55
N TRP A 204 -9.18 8.15 22.12
CA TRP A 204 -10.15 7.20 22.61
C TRP A 204 -9.63 5.76 22.52
N GLY A 205 -10.30 4.87 23.22
CA GLY A 205 -9.97 3.46 23.28
C GLY A 205 -9.23 3.08 24.55
N ARG A 206 -9.34 1.81 24.85
CA ARG A 206 -8.64 1.07 25.90
C ARG A 206 -8.62 -0.40 25.51
N ARG A 207 -7.82 -1.20 26.21
CA ARG A 207 -7.79 -2.64 25.97
C ARG A 207 -9.14 -3.28 26.32
N GLY A 208 -9.68 -4.09 25.38
CA GLY A 208 -10.92 -4.85 25.56
C GLY A 208 -11.57 -5.26 24.26
N GLU A 209 -12.79 -5.81 24.36
CA GLU A 209 -13.59 -6.36 23.26
C GLU A 209 -14.93 -5.63 23.07
N GLY A 210 -15.31 -4.76 24.03
CA GLY A 210 -16.55 -3.99 23.97
C GLY A 210 -16.54 -2.91 22.87
N PRO A 211 -17.67 -2.21 22.67
CA PRO A 211 -17.74 -1.05 21.80
C PRO A 211 -16.77 0.05 22.22
N GLY A 212 -15.93 0.51 21.29
CA GLY A 212 -14.92 1.52 21.56
C GLY A 212 -13.68 1.02 22.29
N GLU A 213 -13.62 -0.25 22.67
CA GLU A 213 -12.42 -0.91 23.19
C GLU A 213 -11.65 -1.59 22.04
N PHE A 214 -10.34 -1.72 22.18
CA PHE A 214 -9.47 -2.28 21.15
C PHE A 214 -8.58 -3.40 21.68
N ASN A 215 -8.26 -4.32 20.79
CA ASN A 215 -7.22 -5.31 20.98
C ASN A 215 -6.20 -5.23 19.83
N PHE A 216 -5.15 -4.45 20.04
CA PHE A 216 -4.11 -4.11 19.06
C PHE A 216 -4.68 -3.49 17.76
N PRO A 217 -5.23 -2.27 17.78
CA PRO A 217 -5.63 -1.55 16.56
C PRO A 217 -4.41 -1.27 15.70
N VAL A 218 -4.48 -1.56 14.39
CA VAL A 218 -3.30 -1.50 13.50
C VAL A 218 -3.45 -0.54 12.31
N ALA A 219 -4.68 -0.23 11.90
CA ALA A 219 -4.91 0.67 10.78
C ALA A 219 -6.10 1.59 11.06
N VAL A 220 -6.08 2.76 10.45
CA VAL A 220 -7.15 3.76 10.52
C VAL A 220 -7.38 4.36 9.14
N ALA A 221 -8.64 4.56 8.78
CA ALA A 221 -9.06 5.30 7.59
C ALA A 221 -10.12 6.33 7.98
N ILE A 222 -10.15 7.44 7.27
CA ILE A 222 -11.10 8.53 7.51
C ILE A 222 -11.83 8.88 6.22
N HIS A 223 -13.13 9.10 6.32
CA HIS A 223 -13.92 9.65 5.23
C HIS A 223 -15.13 10.40 5.79
N ALA A 224 -15.34 11.61 5.29
CA ALA A 224 -16.40 12.51 5.76
C ALA A 224 -16.38 12.58 7.32
N GLU A 225 -17.49 12.31 7.96
CA GLU A 225 -17.63 12.36 9.43
C GLU A 225 -17.32 11.01 10.11
N ARG A 226 -16.73 10.06 9.40
CA ARG A 226 -16.48 8.69 9.91
C ARG A 226 -14.98 8.39 10.02
N VAL A 227 -14.63 7.68 11.08
CA VAL A 227 -13.32 7.10 11.32
C VAL A 227 -13.48 5.59 11.42
N PHE A 228 -12.77 4.86 10.58
CA PHE A 228 -12.75 3.40 10.55
C PHE A 228 -11.45 2.93 11.19
N VAL A 229 -11.54 2.02 12.16
CA VAL A 229 -10.36 1.49 12.87
C VAL A 229 -10.34 -0.02 12.76
N LEU A 230 -9.24 -0.57 12.27
CA LEU A 230 -9.01 -2.00 12.18
C LEU A 230 -8.49 -2.53 13.52
N ASP A 231 -9.37 -3.18 14.26
CA ASP A 231 -9.14 -3.79 15.56
C ASP A 231 -8.69 -5.24 15.39
N ALA A 232 -7.38 -5.40 15.08
CA ALA A 232 -6.86 -6.58 14.42
C ALA A 232 -7.01 -7.87 15.22
N MET A 233 -6.80 -7.85 16.53
CA MET A 233 -6.90 -9.05 17.36
C MET A 233 -8.33 -9.35 17.83
N ASN A 234 -9.25 -8.38 17.68
CA ASN A 234 -10.69 -8.61 17.80
C ASN A 234 -11.32 -8.94 16.45
N LEU A 235 -10.55 -9.04 15.37
CA LEU A 235 -10.97 -9.45 14.03
C LEU A 235 -12.19 -8.66 13.52
N ARG A 236 -12.16 -7.34 13.72
CA ARG A 236 -13.26 -6.45 13.36
C ARG A 236 -12.77 -5.09 12.89
N VAL A 237 -13.63 -4.39 12.17
CA VAL A 237 -13.54 -2.95 11.95
C VAL A 237 -14.55 -2.27 12.86
N GLN A 238 -14.12 -1.25 13.58
CA GLN A 238 -15.00 -0.37 14.32
C GLN A 238 -15.14 0.98 13.63
N VAL A 239 -16.34 1.53 13.62
CA VAL A 239 -16.68 2.81 13.00
C VAL A 239 -17.02 3.80 14.09
N PHE A 240 -16.42 4.98 14.00
CA PHE A 240 -16.59 6.08 14.96
C PHE A 240 -16.95 7.38 14.25
N THR A 241 -17.51 8.34 14.99
CA THR A 241 -17.52 9.74 14.57
C THR A 241 -16.09 10.31 14.67
N ARG A 242 -15.84 11.49 14.08
CA ARG A 242 -14.57 12.20 14.23
C ARG A 242 -14.24 12.57 15.70
N GLN A 243 -15.26 12.66 16.55
CA GLN A 243 -15.11 12.91 18.00
C GLN A 243 -14.83 11.64 18.81
N GLY A 244 -14.68 10.46 18.14
CA GLY A 244 -14.37 9.20 18.80
C GLY A 244 -15.59 8.48 19.42
N ARG A 245 -16.83 8.90 19.11
CA ARG A 245 -18.03 8.18 19.54
C ARG A 245 -18.23 6.95 18.67
N PHE A 246 -18.37 5.79 19.30
CA PHE A 246 -18.66 4.54 18.64
C PHE A 246 -20.01 4.60 17.88
N ILE A 247 -20.02 4.08 16.67
CA ILE A 247 -21.21 3.97 15.82
C ILE A 247 -21.60 2.52 15.67
N ARG A 248 -20.68 1.67 15.18
CA ARG A 248 -20.89 0.24 14.94
C ARG A 248 -19.58 -0.50 14.80
N ALA A 249 -19.66 -1.83 14.77
CA ALA A 249 -18.56 -2.71 14.38
C ALA A 249 -19.08 -3.79 13.43
N PHE A 250 -18.18 -4.32 12.61
CA PHE A 250 -18.42 -5.48 11.74
C PHE A 250 -17.14 -6.30 11.56
N GLY A 251 -17.31 -7.54 11.12
CA GLY A 251 -16.24 -8.53 11.05
C GLY A 251 -16.28 -9.48 12.26
N LYS A 252 -15.80 -10.68 12.05
CA LYS A 252 -15.68 -11.76 13.04
C LYS A 252 -14.68 -12.80 12.55
N LEU A 253 -14.22 -13.66 13.43
CA LEU A 253 -13.51 -14.87 13.01
C LEU A 253 -14.42 -15.75 12.17
N ALA A 254 -14.12 -15.92 10.89
CA ALA A 254 -14.81 -16.86 10.03
C ALA A 254 -13.94 -17.21 8.82
N ASN A 255 -14.09 -18.43 8.31
CA ASN A 255 -13.38 -18.93 7.12
C ASN A 255 -14.13 -18.64 5.81
N GLU A 256 -15.24 -17.92 5.89
CA GLU A 256 -16.06 -17.49 4.76
C GLU A 256 -15.81 -16.02 4.41
N PRO A 257 -16.11 -15.57 3.19
CA PRO A 257 -16.02 -14.15 2.83
C PRO A 257 -16.84 -13.26 3.79
N GLY A 258 -16.23 -12.13 4.21
CA GLY A 258 -16.76 -11.26 5.26
C GLY A 258 -16.20 -11.54 6.64
N GLY A 259 -15.56 -12.70 6.85
CA GLY A 259 -14.79 -12.99 8.04
C GLY A 259 -13.35 -12.49 7.94
N PHE A 260 -12.67 -12.42 9.08
CA PHE A 260 -11.26 -12.06 9.17
C PHE A 260 -10.47 -13.13 9.92
N PHE A 261 -9.20 -13.30 9.54
CA PHE A 261 -8.26 -14.13 10.28
C PHE A 261 -7.01 -13.35 10.71
N ARG A 262 -6.43 -12.56 9.79
CA ARG A 262 -5.28 -11.70 10.08
C ARG A 262 -5.36 -10.38 9.30
N PRO A 263 -6.35 -9.53 9.62
CA PRO A 263 -6.52 -8.28 8.90
C PRO A 263 -5.36 -7.32 9.21
N LYS A 264 -4.84 -6.62 8.19
CA LYS A 264 -3.64 -5.79 8.25
C LYS A 264 -3.83 -4.37 7.75
N GLY A 265 -4.49 -4.20 6.62
CA GLY A 265 -4.62 -2.93 5.92
C GLY A 265 -6.07 -2.49 5.81
N LEU A 266 -6.28 -1.18 5.78
CA LEU A 266 -7.58 -0.56 5.71
C LEU A 266 -7.48 0.70 4.85
N ALA A 267 -8.37 0.85 3.86
CA ALA A 267 -8.51 2.07 3.07
C ALA A 267 -9.97 2.29 2.67
N TYR A 268 -10.38 3.54 2.56
CA TYR A 268 -11.70 3.91 2.06
C TYR A 268 -11.57 4.53 0.67
N ASP A 269 -12.33 4.02 -0.29
CA ASP A 269 -12.47 4.61 -1.62
C ASP A 269 -13.75 5.46 -1.65
N ALA A 270 -13.57 6.77 -1.77
CA ALA A 270 -14.68 7.73 -1.77
C ALA A 270 -15.55 7.65 -3.03
N ARG A 271 -14.99 7.22 -4.17
CA ARG A 271 -15.72 7.10 -5.44
C ARG A 271 -16.63 5.88 -5.46
N ALA A 272 -16.09 4.74 -5.02
CA ALA A 272 -16.85 3.51 -4.92
C ALA A 272 -17.75 3.47 -3.68
N GLY A 273 -17.49 4.31 -2.66
CA GLY A 273 -18.17 4.26 -1.38
C GLY A 273 -17.86 2.98 -0.60
N LEU A 274 -16.66 2.42 -0.79
CA LEU A 274 -16.28 1.13 -0.24
C LEU A 274 -15.07 1.23 0.69
N LEU A 275 -15.09 0.39 1.72
CA LEU A 275 -13.98 0.17 2.63
C LEU A 275 -13.27 -1.12 2.25
N PHE A 276 -11.99 -1.02 1.94
CA PHE A 276 -11.13 -2.17 1.61
C PHE A 276 -10.36 -2.63 2.83
N VAL A 277 -10.44 -3.92 3.13
CA VAL A 277 -9.69 -4.59 4.20
C VAL A 277 -8.81 -5.67 3.59
N VAL A 278 -7.52 -5.60 3.87
CA VAL A 278 -6.57 -6.64 3.48
C VAL A 278 -6.49 -7.68 4.58
N ASP A 279 -6.77 -8.94 4.26
CA ASP A 279 -6.51 -10.06 5.16
C ASP A 279 -5.28 -10.84 4.71
N ALA A 280 -4.23 -10.77 5.53
CA ALA A 280 -2.95 -11.37 5.19
C ALA A 280 -2.99 -12.90 5.16
N MET A 281 -3.82 -13.54 6.00
CA MET A 281 -3.83 -14.99 6.11
C MET A 281 -4.70 -15.63 5.04
N PHE A 282 -5.78 -14.98 4.66
CA PHE A 282 -6.58 -15.39 3.52
C PHE A 282 -5.96 -15.00 2.18
N GLU A 283 -4.96 -14.09 2.20
CA GLU A 283 -4.29 -13.58 1.00
C GLU A 283 -5.27 -12.93 0.01
N VAL A 284 -6.24 -12.18 0.56
CA VAL A 284 -7.31 -11.49 -0.18
C VAL A 284 -7.45 -10.04 0.25
N VAL A 285 -8.11 -9.28 -0.58
CA VAL A 285 -8.67 -7.95 -0.25
C VAL A 285 -10.18 -8.06 -0.28
N GLN A 286 -10.84 -7.67 0.79
CA GLN A 286 -12.29 -7.67 0.93
C GLN A 286 -12.82 -6.24 0.90
N ALA A 287 -13.88 -6.00 0.14
CA ALA A 287 -14.55 -4.71 0.03
C ALA A 287 -15.88 -4.73 0.79
N PHE A 288 -16.10 -3.74 1.63
CA PHE A 288 -17.31 -3.61 2.45
C PHE A 288 -18.00 -2.27 2.21
N THR A 289 -19.31 -2.24 2.33
CA THR A 289 -20.01 -0.95 2.45
C THR A 289 -19.68 -0.29 3.79
N PRO A 290 -19.91 1.01 3.97
CA PRO A 290 -19.71 1.69 5.26
C PRO A 290 -20.55 1.12 6.40
N GLU A 291 -21.62 0.39 6.08
CA GLU A 291 -22.49 -0.30 7.02
C GLU A 291 -21.90 -1.65 7.46
N GLY A 292 -20.83 -2.14 6.80
CA GLY A 292 -20.16 -3.39 7.11
C GLY A 292 -20.68 -4.59 6.32
N LYS A 293 -21.49 -4.38 5.27
CA LYS A 293 -21.91 -5.45 4.37
C LYS A 293 -20.80 -5.75 3.37
N LEU A 294 -20.42 -7.02 3.23
CA LEU A 294 -19.48 -7.46 2.19
C LEU A 294 -20.07 -7.18 0.80
N ALA A 295 -19.32 -6.45 -0.01
CA ALA A 295 -19.66 -6.19 -1.40
C ALA A 295 -19.04 -7.26 -2.32
N PHE A 296 -17.73 -7.48 -2.19
CA PHE A 296 -16.98 -8.52 -2.89
C PHE A 296 -15.62 -8.75 -2.23
N ALA A 297 -14.90 -9.79 -2.71
CA ALA A 297 -13.50 -10.03 -2.38
C ALA A 297 -12.73 -10.37 -3.65
N PHE A 298 -11.43 -10.09 -3.66
CA PHE A 298 -10.53 -10.44 -4.75
C PHE A 298 -9.14 -10.82 -4.22
N GLY A 299 -8.38 -11.49 -5.07
CA GLY A 299 -7.08 -12.02 -4.72
C GLY A 299 -7.12 -13.50 -4.35
N THR A 300 -6.02 -14.18 -4.57
CA THR A 300 -5.80 -15.58 -4.19
C THR A 300 -4.33 -15.76 -3.80
N PRO A 301 -3.99 -16.84 -3.09
CA PRO A 301 -2.60 -17.17 -2.77
C PRO A 301 -1.71 -17.32 -4.00
N GLY A 302 -0.52 -16.68 -4.00
CA GLY A 302 0.47 -16.88 -5.05
C GLY A 302 1.30 -15.65 -5.41
N ALA A 303 1.98 -15.71 -6.58
CA ALA A 303 2.90 -14.67 -7.06
C ALA A 303 2.52 -14.07 -8.42
N ALA A 304 1.51 -14.60 -9.12
CA ALA A 304 1.01 -14.05 -10.37
C ALA A 304 0.31 -12.69 -10.16
N PRO A 305 0.02 -11.91 -11.21
CA PRO A 305 -0.84 -10.73 -11.10
C PRO A 305 -2.17 -11.06 -10.44
N GLY A 306 -2.59 -10.24 -9.46
CA GLY A 306 -3.81 -10.46 -8.68
C GLY A 306 -3.71 -11.55 -7.61
N GLN A 307 -2.60 -12.26 -7.52
CA GLN A 307 -2.30 -13.16 -6.40
C GLN A 307 -1.45 -12.44 -5.36
N PHE A 308 -1.58 -12.84 -4.11
CA PHE A 308 -0.88 -12.22 -2.99
C PHE A 308 -0.11 -13.25 -2.16
N ARG A 309 0.89 -12.74 -1.40
CA ARG A 309 1.58 -13.51 -0.39
C ARG A 309 1.73 -12.67 0.88
N LEU A 310 0.86 -12.95 1.85
CA LEU A 310 0.72 -12.22 3.11
C LEU A 310 0.60 -10.70 2.89
N PRO A 311 -0.37 -10.21 2.09
CA PRO A 311 -0.53 -8.79 1.79
C PRO A 311 -0.72 -7.96 3.06
N SER A 312 -0.42 -6.66 3.01
CA SER A 312 -0.43 -5.81 4.21
C SER A 312 -1.18 -4.49 4.01
N GLY A 313 -0.52 -3.44 3.56
CA GLY A 313 -1.12 -2.13 3.39
C GLY A 313 -1.96 -2.02 2.14
N VAL A 314 -2.96 -1.15 2.18
CA VAL A 314 -3.80 -0.79 1.04
C VAL A 314 -3.98 0.72 1.00
N LEU A 315 -4.02 1.29 -0.18
CA LEU A 315 -4.26 2.71 -0.45
C LEU A 315 -5.27 2.84 -1.58
N ALA A 316 -6.34 3.57 -1.36
CA ALA A 316 -7.26 4.01 -2.40
C ALA A 316 -6.90 5.44 -2.83
N LEU A 317 -6.79 5.67 -4.13
CA LEU A 317 -6.54 6.97 -4.74
C LEU A 317 -7.83 7.57 -5.30
N ASP A 318 -7.89 8.89 -5.37
CA ASP A 318 -9.08 9.62 -5.82
C ASP A 318 -9.44 9.37 -7.29
N ASP A 319 -8.51 8.82 -8.09
CA ASP A 319 -8.72 8.45 -9.50
C ASP A 319 -9.26 7.02 -9.71
N GLY A 320 -9.61 6.32 -8.62
CA GLY A 320 -10.15 4.96 -8.62
C GLY A 320 -9.10 3.87 -8.73
N LEU A 321 -7.84 4.19 -8.45
CA LEU A 321 -6.81 3.18 -8.29
C LEU A 321 -6.72 2.69 -6.85
N LEU A 322 -6.54 1.40 -6.70
CA LEU A 322 -6.28 0.73 -5.43
C LEU A 322 -4.89 0.10 -5.48
N LEU A 323 -4.05 0.47 -4.53
CA LEU A 323 -2.71 -0.07 -4.41
C LEU A 323 -2.64 -1.03 -3.22
N VAL A 324 -2.07 -2.21 -3.41
CA VAL A 324 -1.94 -3.23 -2.34
C VAL A 324 -0.48 -3.61 -2.19
N ALA A 325 0.06 -3.44 -0.99
CA ALA A 325 1.40 -3.92 -0.65
C ALA A 325 1.39 -5.44 -0.50
N ASP A 326 2.28 -6.09 -1.23
CA ASP A 326 2.43 -7.56 -1.32
C ASP A 326 3.86 -7.95 -0.88
N PRO A 327 4.11 -7.98 0.47
CA PRO A 327 5.46 -8.01 1.04
C PRO A 327 6.30 -9.17 0.58
N TYR A 328 5.76 -10.38 0.61
CA TYR A 328 6.54 -11.59 0.32
C TYR A 328 6.74 -11.83 -1.18
N ASN A 329 6.06 -11.06 -2.04
CA ASN A 329 6.34 -10.96 -3.46
C ASN A 329 7.19 -9.72 -3.82
N GLY A 330 7.58 -8.91 -2.81
CA GLY A 330 8.44 -7.72 -2.98
C GLY A 330 7.86 -6.69 -3.93
N ARG A 331 6.55 -6.41 -3.85
CA ARG A 331 5.87 -5.52 -4.79
C ARG A 331 4.71 -4.74 -4.16
N VAL A 332 4.29 -3.70 -4.86
CA VAL A 332 2.99 -3.06 -4.69
C VAL A 332 2.20 -3.34 -5.97
N GLN A 333 1.03 -3.95 -5.86
CA GLN A 333 0.14 -4.18 -6.99
C GLN A 333 -0.84 -3.02 -7.14
N VAL A 334 -1.14 -2.65 -8.38
CA VAL A 334 -2.04 -1.56 -8.74
C VAL A 334 -3.28 -2.17 -9.42
N PHE A 335 -4.44 -1.80 -8.92
CA PHE A 335 -5.74 -2.21 -9.44
C PHE A 335 -6.58 -0.99 -9.77
N ARG A 336 -7.56 -1.16 -10.65
CA ARG A 336 -8.57 -0.15 -10.97
C ARG A 336 -9.94 -0.63 -10.50
N ILE A 337 -10.65 0.23 -9.77
CA ILE A 337 -12.01 -0.04 -9.33
C ILE A 337 -12.97 0.57 -10.37
N LEU A 338 -13.82 -0.26 -10.95
CA LEU A 338 -14.81 0.13 -11.94
C LEU A 338 -16.22 -0.12 -11.37
N PRO A 339 -17.10 0.89 -11.32
CA PRO A 339 -18.53 0.67 -11.09
C PRO A 339 -19.12 -0.07 -12.30
N SER A 340 -20.04 -1.01 -12.08
CA SER A 340 -20.61 -1.82 -13.16
C SER A 340 -21.45 -1.03 -14.18
N HIS A 341 -21.93 0.16 -13.80
CA HIS A 341 -22.69 1.02 -14.71
C HIS A 341 -21.86 1.63 -15.87
N ALA A 342 -20.53 1.48 -15.86
CA ALA A 342 -19.67 1.92 -16.98
C ALA A 342 -19.66 0.95 -18.16
N MET A 343 -20.34 -0.20 -18.07
CA MET A 343 -20.34 -1.26 -19.12
C MET A 343 -21.63 -1.33 -19.92
N GLY A 344 -22.60 -0.42 -19.69
CA GLY A 344 -23.90 -0.39 -20.36
C GLY A 344 -24.09 0.74 -21.38
N GLY A 345 -23.07 1.09 -22.13
CA GLY A 345 -23.12 2.17 -23.12
C GLY A 345 -22.48 1.80 -24.45
N ASN A 346 -22.93 0.72 -25.09
CA ASN A 346 -22.83 0.49 -26.54
C ASN A 346 -23.89 -0.55 -26.93
N GLU A 347 -25.10 -0.10 -27.13
CA GLU A 347 -26.08 -0.67 -28.05
C GLU A 347 -26.39 0.38 -29.11
#